data_1c8c167abd4b0df3f0d66e8cf6c5be51
#
_entry.id   1c8c167abd4b0df3f0d66e8cf6c5be51
#
_cell.length_a   1.000
_cell.length_b   1.000
_cell.length_c   1.000
_cell.angle_alpha   90.00
_cell.angle_beta   90.00
_cell.angle_gamma   90.00
#
_symmetry.space_group_name_H-M   'P 1'
#
loop_
_entity.id
_entity.type
_entity.pdbx_description
1 polymer ?
#
loop_
_entity_poly.entity_id
_entity_poly.type
_entity_poly.pdbx_seq_one_letter_code
_entity_poly.pdbx_strand_id
1 'polypeptide(L)'
;MSISVVKPKVAGASRSSEDGISPAVTLGLFAAWALHDAEEVAFGPRWVRENVPVLRKRFPQVPERVWRALEGVTEREFAAAVAVMAAIVATAAARGYHTGGRSAFFQATLDGFGLHGLLHLAQAATARGYTPGSATSPVLVIPFTLWARGRLRRAGRLRPTTPGSAVRGIAAAAAATAVSHLVARRLVKG
;
A
#
# COMPACT_ATOMS: atom_id res chain seq x y z
N MET A 1 22.45 -32.36 -61.69
CA MET A 1 21.94 -30.96 -61.56
C MET A 1 21.08 -30.92 -60.30
N SER A 2 21.70 -30.63 -59.12
CA SER A 2 20.98 -30.64 -57.81
C SER A 2 20.59 -29.22 -57.48
N ILE A 3 19.29 -29.00 -57.36
CA ILE A 3 18.74 -27.71 -56.95
C ILE A 3 18.67 -27.66 -55.42
N SER A 4 19.52 -26.81 -54.84
CA SER A 4 19.52 -26.55 -53.39
C SER A 4 18.39 -25.58 -53.08
N VAL A 5 17.35 -26.04 -52.38
CA VAL A 5 16.24 -25.21 -51.89
C VAL A 5 16.70 -24.52 -50.62
N VAL A 6 16.99 -23.23 -50.71
CA VAL A 6 17.25 -22.36 -49.55
C VAL A 6 15.92 -22.08 -48.83
N LYS A 7 15.75 -22.63 -47.60
CA LYS A 7 14.62 -22.27 -46.72
C LYS A 7 14.81 -20.83 -46.25
N PRO A 8 13.77 -19.96 -46.34
CA PRO A 8 13.83 -18.64 -45.80
C PRO A 8 13.87 -18.73 -44.25
N LYS A 9 14.86 -18.06 -43.66
CA LYS A 9 14.98 -17.86 -42.23
C LYS A 9 13.86 -16.91 -41.80
N VAL A 10 12.81 -17.47 -41.20
CA VAL A 10 11.74 -16.66 -40.59
C VAL A 10 12.41 -15.82 -39.49
N ALA A 11 12.51 -14.52 -39.76
CA ALA A 11 12.99 -13.54 -38.81
C ALA A 11 12.09 -13.61 -37.55
N GLY A 12 12.73 -13.85 -36.42
CA GLY A 12 12.08 -13.96 -35.12
C GLY A 12 11.27 -12.71 -34.83
N ALA A 13 9.95 -12.84 -34.81
CA ALA A 13 9.03 -11.82 -34.35
C ALA A 13 9.41 -11.46 -32.91
N SER A 14 9.67 -10.19 -32.70
CA SER A 14 9.87 -9.43 -31.47
C SER A 14 9.32 -10.06 -30.19
N ARG A 15 10.15 -10.74 -29.41
CA ARG A 15 9.90 -11.07 -27.99
C ARG A 15 10.25 -9.93 -27.05
N SER A 16 10.40 -8.72 -27.52
CA SER A 16 10.89 -7.58 -26.75
C SER A 16 9.84 -6.82 -25.96
N SER A 17 8.56 -7.21 -25.99
CA SER A 17 7.48 -6.54 -25.23
C SER A 17 6.93 -7.31 -24.01
N GLU A 18 7.31 -8.59 -23.82
CA GLU A 18 6.79 -9.41 -22.72
C GLU A 18 7.65 -9.39 -21.43
N ASP A 19 8.91 -8.97 -21.52
CA ASP A 19 9.85 -8.98 -20.38
C ASP A 19 9.81 -7.71 -19.50
N GLY A 20 9.03 -6.71 -19.87
CA GLY A 20 8.89 -5.45 -19.13
C GLY A 20 7.82 -5.51 -18.04
N ILE A 21 8.12 -4.96 -16.85
CA ILE A 21 7.07 -4.69 -15.87
C ILE A 21 6.21 -3.55 -16.38
N SER A 22 4.90 -3.82 -16.55
CA SER A 22 3.92 -2.81 -16.94
C SER A 22 3.89 -1.65 -15.93
N PRO A 23 3.75 -0.38 -16.40
CA PRO A 23 3.49 0.77 -15.53
C PRO A 23 2.34 0.56 -14.55
N ALA A 24 1.33 -0.23 -14.92
CA ALA A 24 0.22 -0.58 -14.03
C ALA A 24 0.67 -1.31 -12.76
N VAL A 25 1.77 -2.07 -12.79
CA VAL A 25 2.31 -2.74 -11.60
C VAL A 25 2.98 -1.74 -10.65
N THR A 26 3.65 -0.74 -11.18
CA THR A 26 4.44 0.21 -10.39
C THR A 26 3.65 1.47 -10.04
N LEU A 27 3.16 2.19 -11.03
CA LEU A 27 2.36 3.41 -10.83
C LEU A 27 0.96 3.08 -10.29
N GLY A 28 0.42 1.89 -10.61
CA GLY A 28 -0.83 1.38 -10.05
C GLY A 28 -0.80 1.26 -8.52
N LEU A 29 0.36 1.11 -7.89
CA LEU A 29 0.48 1.16 -6.43
C LEU A 29 -0.06 2.47 -5.87
N PHE A 30 0.33 3.61 -6.46
CA PHE A 30 -0.16 4.92 -6.02
C PHE A 30 -1.65 5.07 -6.27
N ALA A 31 -2.15 4.63 -7.44
CA ALA A 31 -3.57 4.72 -7.75
C ALA A 31 -4.43 3.85 -6.81
N ALA A 32 -4.01 2.61 -6.55
CA ALA A 32 -4.72 1.72 -5.62
C ALA A 32 -4.69 2.26 -4.19
N TRP A 33 -3.54 2.78 -3.75
CA TRP A 33 -3.40 3.43 -2.45
C TRP A 33 -4.31 4.66 -2.34
N ALA A 34 -4.31 5.54 -3.32
CA ALA A 34 -5.12 6.76 -3.29
C ALA A 34 -6.64 6.47 -3.23
N LEU A 35 -7.11 5.44 -3.94
CA LEU A 35 -8.50 5.00 -3.87
C LEU A 35 -8.85 4.40 -2.51
N HIS A 36 -7.93 3.66 -1.90
CA HIS A 36 -8.10 3.11 -0.55
C HIS A 36 -8.14 4.23 0.50
N ASP A 37 -7.17 5.12 0.49
CA ASP A 37 -7.08 6.23 1.43
C ASP A 37 -8.23 7.25 1.26
N ALA A 38 -8.84 7.34 0.06
CA ALA A 38 -10.06 8.13 -0.12
C ALA A 38 -11.23 7.61 0.75
N GLU A 39 -11.36 6.28 0.93
CA GLU A 39 -12.31 5.70 1.88
C GLU A 39 -11.98 6.13 3.32
N GLU A 40 -10.70 6.04 3.70
CA GLU A 40 -10.29 6.41 5.06
C GLU A 40 -10.51 7.90 5.36
N VAL A 41 -10.19 8.78 4.42
CA VAL A 41 -10.41 10.23 4.57
C VAL A 41 -11.90 10.55 4.66
N ALA A 42 -12.72 9.90 3.84
CA ALA A 42 -14.16 10.15 3.82
C ALA A 42 -14.87 9.67 5.09
N PHE A 43 -14.47 8.55 5.67
CA PHE A 43 -15.20 7.90 6.74
C PHE A 43 -14.47 7.84 8.08
N GLY A 44 -13.12 7.93 8.09
CA GLY A 44 -12.29 7.71 9.27
C GLY A 44 -12.62 8.63 10.47
N PRO A 45 -12.56 9.96 10.32
CA PRO A 45 -12.79 10.88 11.43
C PRO A 45 -14.20 10.75 12.02
N ARG A 46 -15.20 10.56 11.17
CA ARG A 46 -16.58 10.35 11.62
C ARG A 46 -16.72 9.02 12.37
N TRP A 47 -16.16 7.95 11.80
CA TRP A 47 -16.21 6.61 12.40
C TRP A 47 -15.57 6.60 13.80
N VAL A 48 -14.41 7.25 13.97
CA VAL A 48 -13.73 7.38 15.26
C VAL A 48 -14.64 8.04 16.28
N ARG A 49 -15.26 9.17 15.95
CA ARG A 49 -16.18 9.88 16.85
C ARG A 49 -17.37 9.02 17.30
N GLU A 50 -17.92 8.23 16.38
CA GLU A 50 -19.11 7.41 16.65
C GLU A 50 -18.78 6.11 17.40
N ASN A 51 -17.61 5.51 17.14
CA ASN A 51 -17.31 4.16 17.61
C ASN A 51 -16.34 4.08 18.79
N VAL A 52 -15.42 5.05 18.98
CA VAL A 52 -14.47 5.02 20.09
C VAL A 52 -15.16 4.91 21.47
N PRO A 53 -16.28 5.61 21.76
CA PRO A 53 -16.94 5.46 23.06
C PRO A 53 -17.43 4.02 23.34
N VAL A 54 -17.89 3.31 22.30
CA VAL A 54 -18.34 1.91 22.40
C VAL A 54 -17.15 0.98 22.56
N LEU A 55 -16.10 1.17 21.73
CA LEU A 55 -14.89 0.35 21.77
C LEU A 55 -14.14 0.51 23.10
N ARG A 56 -14.09 1.71 23.67
CA ARG A 56 -13.50 2.00 24.99
C ARG A 56 -14.15 1.16 26.09
N LYS A 57 -15.49 1.06 26.08
CA LYS A 57 -16.23 0.21 27.02
C LYS A 57 -15.97 -1.28 26.79
N ARG A 58 -15.81 -1.69 25.53
CA ARG A 58 -15.61 -3.08 25.14
C ARG A 58 -14.18 -3.57 25.39
N PHE A 59 -13.20 -2.67 25.34
CA PHE A 59 -11.77 -2.98 25.51
C PHE A 59 -11.16 -2.16 26.66
N PRO A 60 -11.58 -2.41 27.92
CA PRO A 60 -11.13 -1.63 29.09
C PRO A 60 -9.62 -1.77 29.36
N GLN A 61 -8.96 -2.83 28.82
CA GLN A 61 -7.53 -3.04 28.94
C GLN A 61 -6.69 -2.09 28.07
N VAL A 62 -7.30 -1.41 27.07
CA VAL A 62 -6.58 -0.45 26.23
C VAL A 62 -6.36 0.85 27.03
N PRO A 63 -5.11 1.32 27.16
CA PRO A 63 -4.81 2.52 27.94
C PRO A 63 -5.58 3.75 27.43
N GLU A 64 -6.07 4.56 28.34
CA GLU A 64 -6.85 5.77 28.05
C GLU A 64 -6.12 6.76 27.14
N ARG A 65 -4.78 6.79 27.22
CA ARG A 65 -3.94 7.60 26.31
C ARG A 65 -4.13 7.24 24.82
N VAL A 66 -4.46 5.97 24.51
CA VAL A 66 -4.69 5.52 23.14
C VAL A 66 -6.01 6.09 22.62
N TRP A 67 -7.06 5.99 23.43
CA TRP A 67 -8.37 6.54 23.08
C TRP A 67 -8.31 8.05 22.87
N ARG A 68 -7.70 8.78 23.79
CA ARG A 68 -7.49 10.23 23.67
C ARG A 68 -6.66 10.60 22.42
N ALA A 69 -5.67 9.79 22.07
CA ALA A 69 -4.88 10.03 20.88
C ALA A 69 -5.70 9.88 19.59
N LEU A 70 -6.59 8.87 19.54
CA LEU A 70 -7.49 8.66 18.41
C LEU A 70 -8.52 9.80 18.28
N GLU A 71 -9.18 10.16 19.38
CA GLU A 71 -10.18 11.24 19.41
C GLU A 71 -9.57 12.63 19.14
N GLY A 72 -8.30 12.81 19.45
CA GLY A 72 -7.59 14.07 19.28
C GLY A 72 -7.16 14.37 17.84
N VAL A 73 -7.30 13.43 16.89
CA VAL A 73 -6.96 13.66 15.49
C VAL A 73 -8.09 14.42 14.79
N THR A 74 -7.80 15.64 14.34
CA THR A 74 -8.78 16.41 13.57
C THR A 74 -8.82 15.97 12.11
N GLU A 75 -9.91 16.28 11.40
CA GLU A 75 -10.04 15.98 9.97
C GLU A 75 -8.91 16.60 9.14
N ARG A 76 -8.53 17.85 9.47
CA ARG A 76 -7.41 18.53 8.82
C ARG A 76 -6.08 17.85 9.07
N GLU A 77 -5.82 17.43 10.32
CA GLU A 77 -4.61 16.70 10.68
C GLU A 77 -4.55 15.36 9.96
N PHE A 78 -5.67 14.64 9.89
CA PHE A 78 -5.75 13.38 9.20
C PHE A 78 -5.50 13.54 7.70
N ALA A 79 -6.19 14.48 7.03
CA ALA A 79 -5.98 14.77 5.61
C ALA A 79 -4.55 15.22 5.30
N ALA A 80 -3.94 16.04 6.17
CA ALA A 80 -2.55 16.43 6.02
C ALA A 80 -1.59 15.24 6.17
N ALA A 81 -1.85 14.32 7.10
CA ALA A 81 -1.05 13.10 7.24
C ALA A 81 -1.15 12.20 6.01
N VAL A 82 -2.34 12.06 5.44
CA VAL A 82 -2.57 11.33 4.18
C VAL A 82 -1.83 12.01 3.02
N ALA A 83 -1.81 13.33 2.93
CA ALA A 83 -1.06 14.05 1.90
C ALA A 83 0.47 13.83 2.01
N VAL A 84 1.02 13.77 3.22
CA VAL A 84 2.43 13.41 3.43
C VAL A 84 2.70 11.97 3.01
N MET A 85 1.82 11.03 3.38
CA MET A 85 1.92 9.63 2.97
C MET A 85 1.81 9.49 1.45
N ALA A 86 0.95 10.28 0.78
CA ALA A 86 0.84 10.32 -0.67
C ALA A 86 2.19 10.60 -1.35
N ALA A 87 2.98 11.55 -0.82
CA ALA A 87 4.30 11.86 -1.34
C ALA A 87 5.27 10.66 -1.20
N ILE A 88 5.19 9.93 -0.09
CA ILE A 88 6.01 8.74 0.16
C ILE A 88 5.64 7.63 -0.84
N VAL A 89 4.35 7.31 -0.99
CA VAL A 89 3.86 6.26 -1.88
C VAL A 89 4.09 6.62 -3.35
N ALA A 90 3.87 7.88 -3.74
CA ALA A 90 4.18 8.36 -5.09
C ALA A 90 5.67 8.21 -5.42
N THR A 91 6.55 8.56 -4.46
CA THR A 91 8.00 8.37 -4.61
C THR A 91 8.35 6.89 -4.77
N ALA A 92 7.75 6.00 -3.97
CA ALA A 92 7.95 4.56 -4.10
C ALA A 92 7.50 4.04 -5.47
N ALA A 93 6.31 4.44 -5.93
CA ALA A 93 5.76 4.07 -7.23
C ALA A 93 6.65 4.55 -8.39
N ALA A 94 7.12 5.81 -8.35
CA ALA A 94 8.04 6.37 -9.33
C ALA A 94 9.38 5.63 -9.35
N ARG A 95 9.96 5.33 -8.18
CA ARG A 95 11.18 4.50 -8.09
C ARG A 95 10.96 3.09 -8.63
N GLY A 96 9.78 2.52 -8.38
CA GLY A 96 9.37 1.24 -8.98
C GLY A 96 9.36 1.31 -10.50
N TYR A 97 8.75 2.35 -11.06
CA TYR A 97 8.66 2.59 -12.50
C TYR A 97 10.05 2.72 -13.14
N HIS A 98 10.89 3.62 -12.64
CA HIS A 98 12.23 3.86 -13.17
C HIS A 98 13.18 2.65 -13.06
N THR A 99 12.96 1.75 -12.11
CA THR A 99 13.80 0.55 -11.93
C THR A 99 13.17 -0.70 -12.53
N GLY A 100 12.06 -0.58 -13.25
CA GLY A 100 11.31 -1.72 -13.77
C GLY A 100 10.90 -2.69 -12.66
N GLY A 101 10.50 -2.19 -11.50
CA GLY A 101 10.03 -2.96 -10.35
C GLY A 101 11.13 -3.47 -9.41
N ARG A 102 12.42 -3.22 -9.66
CA ARG A 102 13.54 -3.74 -8.85
C ARG A 102 13.81 -2.95 -7.56
N SER A 103 13.25 -1.75 -7.41
CA SER A 103 13.45 -0.92 -6.22
C SER A 103 13.00 -1.65 -4.95
N ALA A 104 13.90 -1.75 -3.97
CA ALA A 104 13.58 -2.30 -2.65
C ALA A 104 12.52 -1.44 -1.94
N PHE A 105 12.58 -0.11 -2.10
CA PHE A 105 11.60 0.81 -1.52
C PHE A 105 10.21 0.58 -2.10
N PHE A 106 10.08 0.46 -3.44
CA PHE A 106 8.82 0.14 -4.09
C PHE A 106 8.23 -1.19 -3.57
N GLN A 107 9.05 -2.26 -3.54
CA GLN A 107 8.54 -3.57 -3.12
C GLN A 107 8.18 -3.61 -1.64
N ALA A 108 8.96 -2.94 -0.78
CA ALA A 108 8.62 -2.80 0.63
C ALA A 108 7.32 -2.01 0.85
N THR A 109 7.08 -0.94 0.06
CA THR A 109 5.83 -0.17 0.12
C THR A 109 4.66 -1.00 -0.39
N LEU A 110 4.83 -1.77 -1.46
CA LEU A 110 3.80 -2.70 -1.97
C LEU A 110 3.45 -3.77 -0.93
N ASP A 111 4.44 -4.35 -0.26
CA ASP A 111 4.23 -5.35 0.80
C ASP A 111 3.55 -4.72 2.02
N GLY A 112 3.98 -3.52 2.41
CA GLY A 112 3.35 -2.73 3.47
C GLY A 112 1.89 -2.41 3.18
N PHE A 113 1.56 -2.06 1.93
CA PHE A 113 0.19 -1.80 1.49
C PHE A 113 -0.68 -3.05 1.60
N GLY A 114 -0.18 -4.22 1.19
CA GLY A 114 -0.90 -5.48 1.37
C GLY A 114 -1.14 -5.84 2.84
N LEU A 115 -0.12 -5.65 3.69
CA LEU A 115 -0.24 -5.87 5.13
C LEU A 115 -1.23 -4.89 5.77
N HIS A 116 -1.24 -3.63 5.36
CA HIS A 116 -2.21 -2.61 5.77
C HIS A 116 -3.64 -3.05 5.50
N GLY A 117 -3.93 -3.58 4.30
CA GLY A 117 -5.24 -4.15 4.00
C GLY A 117 -5.64 -5.32 4.91
N LEU A 118 -4.69 -6.19 5.28
CA LEU A 118 -4.97 -7.28 6.24
C LEU A 118 -5.26 -6.73 7.64
N LEU A 119 -4.58 -5.65 8.05
CA LEU A 119 -4.84 -4.99 9.33
C LEU A 119 -6.24 -4.38 9.39
N HIS A 120 -6.73 -3.76 8.31
CA HIS A 120 -8.11 -3.27 8.24
C HIS A 120 -9.14 -4.38 8.39
N LEU A 121 -8.91 -5.55 7.78
CA LEU A 121 -9.80 -6.70 7.96
C LEU A 121 -9.76 -7.23 9.40
N ALA A 122 -8.59 -7.27 10.03
CA ALA A 122 -8.46 -7.63 11.44
C ALA A 122 -9.17 -6.62 12.37
N GLN A 123 -9.07 -5.33 12.07
CA GLN A 123 -9.78 -4.27 12.80
C GLN A 123 -11.30 -4.43 12.66
N ALA A 124 -11.81 -4.66 11.44
CA ALA A 124 -13.23 -4.88 11.19
C ALA A 124 -13.76 -6.12 11.91
N ALA A 125 -13.00 -7.21 11.90
CA ALA A 125 -13.33 -8.42 12.66
C ALA A 125 -13.36 -8.16 14.17
N THR A 126 -12.38 -7.40 14.70
CA THR A 126 -12.30 -7.03 16.12
C THR A 126 -13.42 -6.09 16.53
N ALA A 127 -13.73 -5.10 15.69
CA ALA A 127 -14.85 -4.19 15.90
C ALA A 127 -16.22 -4.88 15.71
N ARG A 128 -16.25 -6.05 15.07
CA ARG A 128 -17.46 -6.78 14.64
C ARG A 128 -18.36 -5.95 13.72
N GLY A 129 -17.72 -5.20 12.81
CA GLY A 129 -18.44 -4.33 11.89
C GLY A 129 -17.48 -3.57 10.98
N TYR A 130 -18.05 -2.67 10.19
CA TYR A 130 -17.29 -1.82 9.30
C TYR A 130 -16.27 -0.96 10.07
N THR A 131 -15.07 -0.88 9.52
CA THR A 131 -14.04 0.09 9.88
C THR A 131 -13.52 0.76 8.60
N PRO A 132 -13.12 2.05 8.61
CA PRO A 132 -12.56 2.71 7.44
C PRO A 132 -11.40 1.91 6.85
N GLY A 133 -11.35 1.79 5.52
CA GLY A 133 -10.41 0.95 4.80
C GLY A 133 -10.81 -0.52 4.67
N SER A 134 -11.79 -1.00 5.45
CA SER A 134 -12.17 -2.43 5.41
C SER A 134 -12.98 -2.82 4.18
N ALA A 135 -13.65 -1.88 3.50
CA ALA A 135 -14.41 -2.17 2.28
C ALA A 135 -13.47 -2.31 1.07
N THR A 136 -12.51 -1.41 0.91
CA THR A 136 -11.54 -1.45 -0.20
C THR A 136 -10.45 -2.50 0.00
N SER A 137 -10.17 -2.93 1.22
CA SER A 137 -9.12 -3.92 1.49
C SER A 137 -9.29 -5.24 0.75
N PRO A 138 -10.45 -5.94 0.79
CA PRO A 138 -10.63 -7.22 0.13
C PRO A 138 -10.81 -7.11 -1.39
N VAL A 139 -11.30 -5.97 -1.90
CA VAL A 139 -11.62 -5.81 -3.33
C VAL A 139 -10.56 -5.06 -4.12
N LEU A 140 -9.68 -4.32 -3.45
CA LEU A 140 -8.66 -3.52 -4.11
C LEU A 140 -7.24 -3.79 -3.56
N VAL A 141 -7.01 -3.55 -2.25
CA VAL A 141 -5.66 -3.57 -1.66
C VAL A 141 -5.00 -4.93 -1.78
N ILE A 142 -5.67 -5.97 -1.29
CA ILE A 142 -5.16 -7.34 -1.29
C ILE A 142 -5.06 -7.88 -2.72
N PRO A 143 -6.10 -7.80 -3.57
CA PRO A 143 -6.01 -8.27 -4.96
C PRO A 143 -4.92 -7.56 -5.77
N PHE A 144 -4.80 -6.23 -5.65
CA PHE A 144 -3.75 -5.48 -6.33
C PHE A 144 -2.35 -5.93 -5.87
N THR A 145 -2.13 -6.05 -4.56
CA THR A 145 -0.85 -6.48 -4.01
C THR A 145 -0.46 -7.87 -4.51
N LEU A 146 -1.39 -8.83 -4.46
CA LEU A 146 -1.14 -10.19 -4.92
C LEU A 146 -0.85 -10.24 -6.43
N TRP A 147 -1.62 -9.50 -7.22
CA TRP A 147 -1.40 -9.39 -8.66
C TRP A 147 -0.04 -8.77 -8.99
N ALA A 148 0.31 -7.64 -8.39
CA ALA A 148 1.56 -6.95 -8.62
C ALA A 148 2.77 -7.82 -8.22
N ARG A 149 2.72 -8.48 -7.05
CA ARG A 149 3.74 -9.46 -6.63
C ARG A 149 3.85 -10.63 -7.60
N GLY A 150 2.72 -11.14 -8.09
CA GLY A 150 2.69 -12.20 -9.11
C GLY A 150 3.38 -11.76 -10.40
N ARG A 151 3.18 -10.52 -10.85
CA ARG A 151 3.85 -9.96 -12.03
C ARG A 151 5.36 -9.82 -11.80
N LEU A 152 5.78 -9.29 -10.64
CA LEU A 152 7.20 -9.19 -10.27
C LEU A 152 7.88 -10.56 -10.20
N ARG A 153 7.19 -11.58 -9.65
CA ARG A 153 7.71 -12.95 -9.55
C ARG A 153 7.92 -13.56 -10.92
N ARG A 154 6.93 -13.47 -11.82
CA ARG A 154 7.05 -14.01 -13.19
C ARG A 154 8.16 -13.35 -13.99
N ALA A 155 8.43 -12.06 -13.73
CA ALA A 155 9.54 -11.34 -14.36
C ALA A 155 10.91 -11.55 -13.66
N GLY A 156 11.00 -12.42 -12.66
CA GLY A 156 12.26 -12.64 -11.92
C GLY A 156 12.77 -11.42 -11.15
N ARG A 157 11.86 -10.51 -10.77
CA ARG A 157 12.21 -9.22 -10.12
C ARG A 157 11.76 -9.12 -8.68
N LEU A 158 10.97 -10.10 -8.20
CA LEU A 158 10.52 -10.14 -6.81
C LEU A 158 11.73 -10.45 -5.89
N ARG A 159 11.96 -9.57 -4.94
CA ARG A 159 13.02 -9.75 -3.93
C ARG A 159 12.59 -10.83 -2.91
N PRO A 160 13.53 -11.67 -2.46
CA PRO A 160 13.22 -12.63 -1.40
C PRO A 160 12.78 -11.92 -0.12
N THR A 161 11.68 -12.39 0.46
CA THR A 161 11.22 -11.91 1.77
C THR A 161 11.91 -12.74 2.85
N THR A 162 12.77 -12.13 3.64
CA THR A 162 13.38 -12.74 4.82
C THR A 162 12.68 -12.21 6.09
N PRO A 163 12.70 -12.92 7.21
CA PRO A 163 12.16 -12.40 8.48
C PRO A 163 12.68 -11.01 8.82
N GLY A 164 13.98 -10.77 8.65
CA GLY A 164 14.60 -9.46 8.87
C GLY A 164 14.11 -8.38 7.90
N SER A 165 13.80 -8.71 6.63
CA SER A 165 13.23 -7.74 5.69
C SER A 165 11.77 -7.43 6.02
N ALA A 166 10.99 -8.40 6.50
CA ALA A 166 9.62 -8.20 6.94
C ALA A 166 9.56 -7.27 8.16
N VAL A 167 10.39 -7.52 9.18
CA VAL A 167 10.49 -6.65 10.38
C VAL A 167 10.88 -5.22 9.99
N ARG A 168 11.89 -5.04 9.14
CA ARG A 168 12.28 -3.70 8.65
C ARG A 168 11.17 -3.02 7.87
N GLY A 169 10.42 -3.77 7.05
CA GLY A 169 9.28 -3.25 6.30
C GLY A 169 8.16 -2.73 7.22
N ILE A 170 7.82 -3.51 8.24
CA ILE A 170 6.82 -3.11 9.25
C ILE A 170 7.29 -1.87 10.02
N ALA A 171 8.56 -1.87 10.48
CA ALA A 171 9.13 -0.73 11.19
C ALA A 171 9.15 0.54 10.31
N ALA A 172 9.50 0.41 9.03
CA ALA A 172 9.49 1.52 8.09
C ALA A 172 8.06 2.05 7.84
N ALA A 173 7.06 1.18 7.71
CA ALA A 173 5.67 1.58 7.57
C ALA A 173 5.16 2.31 8.83
N ALA A 174 5.44 1.79 10.01
CA ALA A 174 5.10 2.45 11.27
C ALA A 174 5.78 3.83 11.41
N ALA A 175 7.07 3.91 11.05
CA ALA A 175 7.81 5.18 11.06
C ALA A 175 7.23 6.18 10.05
N ALA A 176 6.89 5.75 8.82
CA ALA A 176 6.26 6.60 7.83
C ALA A 176 4.92 7.16 8.33
N THR A 177 4.07 6.32 8.93
CA THR A 177 2.81 6.76 9.54
C THR A 177 3.04 7.77 10.67
N ALA A 178 3.97 7.47 11.60
CA ALA A 178 4.28 8.38 12.69
C ALA A 178 4.82 9.73 12.20
N VAL A 179 5.75 9.74 11.23
CA VAL A 179 6.29 10.95 10.62
C VAL A 179 5.18 11.74 9.91
N SER A 180 4.29 11.08 9.15
CA SER A 180 3.18 11.74 8.49
C SER A 180 2.29 12.48 9.47
N HIS A 181 1.92 11.87 10.59
CA HIS A 181 1.14 12.52 11.65
C HIS A 181 1.90 13.64 12.36
N LEU A 182 3.20 13.47 12.65
CA LEU A 182 4.01 14.50 13.28
C LEU A 182 4.15 15.75 12.40
N VAL A 183 4.39 15.55 11.10
CA VAL A 183 4.46 16.63 10.11
C VAL A 183 3.10 17.32 9.98
N ALA A 184 2.02 16.54 9.85
CA ALA A 184 0.67 17.05 9.77
C ALA A 184 0.30 17.95 10.97
N ARG A 185 0.63 17.50 12.20
CA ARG A 185 0.42 18.28 13.42
C ARG A 185 1.13 19.63 13.40
N ARG A 186 2.37 19.66 12.91
CA ARG A 186 3.12 20.92 12.78
C ARG A 186 2.51 21.85 11.73
N LEU A 187 2.07 21.30 10.59
CA LEU A 187 1.47 22.09 9.51
C LEU A 187 0.09 22.68 9.86
N VAL A 188 -0.68 21.98 10.71
CA VAL A 188 -2.06 22.38 11.07
C VAL A 188 -2.09 23.29 12.30
N LYS A 189 -1.08 23.23 13.17
CA LYS A 189 -1.02 23.99 14.43
C LYS A 189 -0.10 25.22 14.36
N GLY A 190 0.74 25.34 13.33
CA GLY A 190 1.56 26.52 13.02
C GLY A 190 0.80 27.48 12.13
#